data_1f1c1850884faeab5556f1da150d4695
#
_entry.id   1f1c1850884faeab5556f1da150d4695
#
_cell.length_a   1.000
_cell.length_b   1.000
_cell.length_c   1.000
_cell.angle_alpha   90.00
_cell.angle_beta   90.00
_cell.angle_gamma   90.00
#
_symmetry.space_group_name_H-M   'P 1'
#
loop_
_entity.id
_entity.type
_entity.pdbx_description
1 polymer ?
#
loop_
_entity_poly.entity_id
_entity_poly.type
_entity_poly.pdbx_seq_one_letter_code
_entity_poly.pdbx_strand_id
1 'polypeptide(L)'
;GMNATRLYTLRYGQNKQVLSIGRVQTPTLALIVNRQEEIENFKPEPYWELKTVYRDVTFSATKGKFTQKEEGEKFLETVRTSDFTVTDVYTKKGKEYAPRLFDLTSLQVECNKKYAFTADDTLKLIQSLYEKKVTTYPRVDTTFLSDDIYPKVPNTLNGLVDYSELVAPLKGIKLPKSKRVFDNSKVTDHHAIIPTGVPARNL
;
A
#
# COMPACT_ATOMS: atom_id res chain seq x y z
N GLY A 1 -20.74 -20.38 7.53
CA GLY A 1 -20.66 -20.38 8.95
C GLY A 1 -20.84 -21.70 9.65
N MET A 2 -21.51 -21.70 10.79
CA MET A 2 -21.55 -22.85 11.72
C MET A 2 -22.00 -24.17 11.08
N ASN A 3 -23.09 -24.19 10.31
CA ASN A 3 -23.57 -25.43 9.68
C ASN A 3 -22.53 -26.03 8.70
N ALA A 4 -21.88 -25.22 7.89
CA ALA A 4 -20.85 -25.70 6.99
C ALA A 4 -19.61 -26.19 7.75
N THR A 5 -19.15 -25.48 8.77
CA THR A 5 -18.06 -25.92 9.66
C THR A 5 -18.39 -27.29 10.29
N ARG A 6 -19.58 -27.43 10.83
CA ARG A 6 -20.00 -28.70 11.43
C ARG A 6 -20.03 -29.84 10.41
N LEU A 7 -20.65 -29.62 9.24
CA LEU A 7 -20.73 -30.61 8.17
C LEU A 7 -19.34 -31.08 7.71
N TYR A 8 -18.46 -30.15 7.40
CA TYR A 8 -17.12 -30.48 6.93
C TYR A 8 -16.26 -31.12 8.01
N THR A 9 -16.36 -30.63 9.25
CA THR A 9 -15.65 -31.25 10.39
C THR A 9 -16.11 -32.71 10.60
N LEU A 10 -17.40 -32.98 10.53
CA LEU A 10 -17.91 -34.34 10.70
C LEU A 10 -17.55 -35.27 9.54
N ARG A 11 -17.48 -34.74 8.31
CA ARG A 11 -17.22 -35.53 7.09
C ARG A 11 -15.74 -35.73 6.81
N TYR A 12 -14.90 -34.75 7.11
CA TYR A 12 -13.49 -34.73 6.72
C TYR A 12 -12.54 -34.47 7.88
N GLY A 13 -13.02 -34.08 9.05
CA GLY A 13 -12.18 -33.85 10.22
C GLY A 13 -11.54 -35.11 10.72
N GLN A 14 -10.25 -35.09 11.00
CA GLN A 14 -9.48 -36.16 11.59
C GLN A 14 -9.00 -35.75 12.99
N ASN A 15 -8.86 -36.70 13.91
CA ASN A 15 -8.27 -36.46 15.24
C ASN A 15 -8.89 -35.30 16.03
N LYS A 16 -10.21 -35.12 15.98
CA LYS A 16 -10.94 -34.01 16.62
C LYS A 16 -10.59 -32.61 16.10
N GLN A 17 -9.95 -32.51 14.93
CA GLN A 17 -9.65 -31.23 14.32
C GLN A 17 -10.90 -30.59 13.73
N VAL A 18 -11.18 -29.34 14.14
CA VAL A 18 -12.30 -28.56 13.60
C VAL A 18 -11.87 -27.93 12.27
N LEU A 19 -12.62 -28.25 11.20
CA LEU A 19 -12.43 -27.61 9.89
C LEU A 19 -13.33 -26.36 9.79
N SER A 20 -12.77 -25.24 10.15
CA SER A 20 -13.49 -23.96 10.18
C SER A 20 -13.78 -23.45 8.77
N ILE A 21 -15.05 -23.13 8.48
CA ILE A 21 -15.49 -22.53 7.22
C ILE A 21 -16.12 -21.18 7.49
N GLY A 22 -15.56 -20.15 6.89
CA GLY A 22 -16.00 -18.77 7.05
C GLY A 22 -16.01 -17.99 5.74
N ARG A 23 -16.81 -16.93 5.70
CA ARG A 23 -16.92 -16.05 4.50
C ARG A 23 -15.63 -15.29 4.18
N VAL A 24 -14.73 -15.17 5.13
CA VAL A 24 -13.42 -14.52 4.95
C VAL A 24 -12.31 -15.56 4.92
N GLN A 25 -12.24 -16.43 5.92
CA GLN A 25 -11.18 -17.44 6.06
C GLN A 25 -11.07 -18.36 4.84
N THR A 26 -12.19 -18.89 4.35
CA THR A 26 -12.17 -19.86 3.24
C THR A 26 -11.73 -19.23 1.92
N PRO A 27 -12.24 -18.07 1.48
CA PRO A 27 -11.71 -17.39 0.29
C PRO A 27 -10.24 -16.98 0.43
N THR A 28 -9.82 -16.54 1.61
CA THR A 28 -8.41 -16.18 1.85
C THR A 28 -7.51 -17.41 1.72
N LEU A 29 -7.92 -18.55 2.30
CA LEU A 29 -7.19 -19.81 2.14
C LEU A 29 -7.13 -20.24 0.67
N ALA A 30 -8.25 -20.13 -0.05
CA ALA A 30 -8.29 -20.45 -1.48
C ALA A 30 -7.30 -19.59 -2.30
N LEU A 31 -7.17 -18.31 -2.01
CA LEU A 31 -6.18 -17.44 -2.68
C LEU A 31 -4.73 -17.93 -2.42
N ILE A 32 -4.43 -18.36 -1.19
CA ILE A 32 -3.12 -18.88 -0.83
C ILE A 32 -2.84 -20.21 -1.57
N VAL A 33 -3.80 -21.13 -1.57
CA VAL A 33 -3.68 -22.43 -2.24
C VAL A 33 -3.50 -22.23 -3.75
N ASN A 34 -4.34 -21.42 -4.40
CA ASN A 34 -4.21 -21.12 -5.82
C ASN A 34 -2.83 -20.53 -6.15
N ARG A 35 -2.34 -19.61 -5.32
CA ARG A 35 -1.00 -19.05 -5.52
C ARG A 35 0.09 -20.11 -5.37
N GLN A 36 -0.05 -21.02 -4.41
CA GLN A 36 0.89 -22.12 -4.24
C GLN A 36 0.91 -23.04 -5.47
N GLU A 37 -0.27 -23.40 -5.99
CA GLU A 37 -0.40 -24.19 -7.21
C GLU A 37 0.20 -23.48 -8.44
N GLU A 38 0.01 -22.16 -8.57
CA GLU A 38 0.66 -21.37 -9.62
C GLU A 38 2.19 -21.41 -9.50
N ILE A 39 2.74 -21.36 -8.28
CA ILE A 39 4.19 -21.43 -8.04
C ILE A 39 4.73 -22.82 -8.38
N GLU A 40 4.06 -23.89 -7.95
CA GLU A 40 4.46 -25.27 -8.19
C GLU A 40 4.39 -25.66 -9.66
N ASN A 41 3.40 -25.13 -10.39
CA ASN A 41 3.21 -25.37 -11.82
C ASN A 41 3.93 -24.35 -12.70
N PHE A 42 4.65 -23.38 -12.11
CA PHE A 42 5.34 -22.34 -12.87
C PHE A 42 6.44 -22.93 -13.75
N LYS A 43 6.33 -22.70 -15.04
CA LYS A 43 7.35 -23.04 -16.03
C LYS A 43 8.02 -21.76 -16.50
N PRO A 44 9.30 -21.55 -16.18
CA PRO A 44 10.01 -20.38 -16.65
C PRO A 44 10.20 -20.43 -18.16
N GLU A 45 9.83 -19.34 -18.83
CA GLU A 45 10.06 -19.16 -20.26
C GLU A 45 11.19 -18.14 -20.45
N PRO A 46 12.27 -18.49 -21.18
CA PRO A 46 13.33 -17.54 -21.47
C PRO A 46 12.85 -16.46 -22.42
N TYR A 47 13.33 -15.26 -22.23
CA TYR A 47 13.13 -14.16 -23.16
C TYR A 47 14.41 -13.33 -23.29
N TRP A 48 14.51 -12.60 -24.38
CA TRP A 48 15.64 -11.72 -24.66
C TRP A 48 15.16 -10.30 -24.83
N GLU A 49 15.96 -9.35 -24.39
CA GLU A 49 15.73 -7.92 -24.56
C GLU A 49 16.92 -7.31 -25.26
N LEU A 50 16.69 -6.50 -26.28
CA LEU A 50 17.75 -5.73 -26.91
C LEU A 50 17.81 -4.34 -26.30
N LYS A 51 19.02 -3.99 -25.81
CA LYS A 51 19.31 -2.70 -25.21
C LYS A 51 20.61 -2.14 -25.77
N THR A 52 20.71 -0.83 -25.88
CA THR A 52 21.94 -0.14 -26.17
C THR A 52 22.18 0.95 -25.12
N VAL A 53 23.46 1.25 -24.85
CA VAL A 53 23.85 2.30 -23.91
C VAL A 53 24.59 3.37 -24.69
N TYR A 54 24.12 4.61 -24.56
CA TYR A 54 24.78 5.76 -25.15
C TYR A 54 24.81 6.89 -24.12
N ARG A 55 26.02 7.39 -23.79
CA ARG A 55 26.24 8.46 -22.78
C ARG A 55 25.48 8.20 -21.46
N ASP A 56 25.66 7.04 -20.88
CA ASP A 56 25.06 6.60 -19.62
C ASP A 56 23.52 6.45 -19.63
N VAL A 57 22.89 6.58 -20.79
CA VAL A 57 21.46 6.35 -20.98
C VAL A 57 21.23 5.00 -21.67
N THR A 58 20.36 4.20 -21.08
CA THR A 58 19.96 2.90 -21.66
C THR A 58 18.70 3.06 -22.50
N PHE A 59 18.80 2.67 -23.76
CA PHE A 59 17.69 2.60 -24.70
C PHE A 59 17.28 1.15 -24.90
N SER A 60 15.99 0.86 -24.89
CA SER A 60 15.44 -0.46 -25.11
C SER A 60 14.71 -0.51 -26.45
N ALA A 61 14.78 -1.65 -27.12
CA ALA A 61 14.01 -1.86 -28.33
C ALA A 61 12.50 -1.71 -28.07
N THR A 62 11.80 -1.02 -28.95
CA THR A 62 10.34 -0.78 -28.83
C THR A 62 9.52 -2.07 -28.93
N LYS A 63 10.05 -3.11 -29.57
CA LYS A 63 9.44 -4.43 -29.61
C LYS A 63 9.36 -5.10 -28.23
N GLY A 64 10.21 -4.68 -27.28
CA GLY A 64 10.25 -5.24 -25.94
C GLY A 64 10.93 -6.60 -25.89
N LYS A 65 10.19 -7.64 -25.47
CA LYS A 65 10.72 -8.99 -25.28
C LYS A 65 10.66 -9.83 -26.57
N PHE A 66 11.74 -10.55 -26.84
CA PHE A 66 11.79 -11.57 -27.88
C PHE A 66 11.68 -12.94 -27.20
N THR A 67 10.77 -13.79 -27.67
CA THR A 67 10.57 -15.15 -27.14
C THR A 67 11.46 -16.19 -27.84
N GLN A 68 12.01 -15.84 -29.03
CA GLN A 68 12.96 -16.65 -29.76
C GLN A 68 14.30 -15.91 -29.84
N LYS A 69 15.38 -16.60 -29.49
CA LYS A 69 16.73 -16.03 -29.49
C LYS A 69 17.15 -15.56 -30.89
N GLU A 70 16.89 -16.38 -31.89
CA GLU A 70 17.22 -16.13 -33.30
C GLU A 70 16.53 -14.88 -33.85
N GLU A 71 15.33 -14.58 -33.38
CA GLU A 71 14.60 -13.33 -33.73
C GLU A 71 15.29 -12.11 -33.16
N GLY A 72 15.70 -12.19 -31.89
CA GLY A 72 16.47 -11.14 -31.26
C GLY A 72 17.83 -10.89 -31.90
N GLU A 73 18.53 -11.96 -32.29
CA GLU A 73 19.82 -11.89 -32.99
C GLU A 73 19.67 -11.28 -34.38
N LYS A 74 18.66 -11.67 -35.14
CA LYS A 74 18.36 -11.06 -36.46
C LYS A 74 18.07 -9.57 -36.33
N PHE A 75 17.29 -9.19 -35.31
CA PHE A 75 17.00 -7.79 -35.08
C PHE A 75 18.25 -7.01 -34.66
N LEU A 76 19.12 -7.60 -33.84
CA LEU A 76 20.42 -7.00 -33.46
C LEU A 76 21.29 -6.76 -34.71
N GLU A 77 21.43 -7.73 -35.58
CA GLU A 77 22.22 -7.55 -36.81
C GLU A 77 21.65 -6.45 -37.71
N THR A 78 20.33 -6.32 -37.78
CA THR A 78 19.68 -5.25 -38.56
C THR A 78 20.03 -3.86 -38.04
N VAL A 79 20.06 -3.70 -36.71
CA VAL A 79 20.31 -2.37 -36.10
C VAL A 79 21.79 -2.07 -35.88
N ARG A 80 22.66 -3.09 -35.83
CA ARG A 80 24.10 -2.94 -35.54
C ARG A 80 24.84 -2.17 -36.63
N THR A 81 24.38 -2.25 -37.85
CA THR A 81 24.98 -1.56 -39.02
C THR A 81 24.43 -0.14 -39.22
N SER A 82 23.46 0.26 -38.46
CA SER A 82 22.82 1.57 -38.56
C SER A 82 23.38 2.56 -37.52
N ASP A 83 23.49 3.81 -37.90
CA ASP A 83 23.85 4.87 -36.96
C ASP A 83 22.77 5.05 -35.90
N PHE A 84 23.20 5.19 -34.65
CA PHE A 84 22.28 5.49 -33.54
C PHE A 84 21.96 6.99 -33.54
N THR A 85 20.72 7.34 -33.86
CA THR A 85 20.26 8.73 -33.92
C THR A 85 19.09 8.92 -32.95
N VAL A 86 19.19 9.90 -32.05
CA VAL A 86 18.08 10.31 -31.21
C VAL A 86 17.12 11.15 -32.05
N THR A 87 15.94 10.63 -32.31
CA THR A 87 14.94 11.29 -33.18
C THR A 87 14.01 12.20 -32.42
N ASP A 88 13.77 11.93 -31.13
CA ASP A 88 12.86 12.72 -30.31
C ASP A 88 13.28 12.71 -28.84
N VAL A 89 13.08 13.84 -28.15
CA VAL A 89 13.26 14.00 -26.73
C VAL A 89 12.13 14.84 -26.18
N TYR A 90 11.34 14.28 -25.28
CA TYR A 90 10.31 15.06 -24.62
C TYR A 90 10.41 14.95 -23.09
N THR A 91 10.09 16.05 -22.42
CA THR A 91 10.05 16.13 -20.97
C THR A 91 8.62 16.31 -20.50
N LYS A 92 8.14 15.39 -19.67
CA LYS A 92 6.83 15.52 -19.04
C LYS A 92 6.99 15.98 -17.60
N LYS A 93 6.46 17.14 -17.27
CA LYS A 93 6.38 17.60 -15.88
C LYS A 93 5.23 16.87 -15.18
N GLY A 94 5.55 16.18 -14.12
CA GLY A 94 4.57 15.56 -13.21
C GLY A 94 4.42 16.38 -11.93
N LYS A 95 3.36 16.08 -11.17
CA LYS A 95 3.19 16.56 -9.80
C LYS A 95 3.26 15.37 -8.86
N GLU A 96 4.14 15.45 -7.89
CA GLU A 96 4.14 14.54 -6.76
C GLU A 96 3.27 15.14 -5.65
N TYR A 97 2.46 14.30 -5.04
CA TYR A 97 1.55 14.72 -4.00
C TYR A 97 1.92 14.06 -2.68
N ALA A 98 1.65 14.75 -1.57
CA ALA A 98 1.77 14.17 -0.25
C ALA A 98 1.00 12.84 -0.13
N PRO A 99 1.51 11.88 0.67
CA PRO A 99 0.80 10.64 0.98
C PRO A 99 -0.61 10.92 1.53
N ARG A 100 -1.49 9.94 1.44
CA ARG A 100 -2.79 10.00 2.09
C ARG A 100 -2.63 9.78 3.60
N LEU A 101 -3.66 10.14 4.35
CA LEU A 101 -3.76 9.75 5.76
C LEU A 101 -3.92 8.22 5.86
N PHE A 102 -3.80 7.69 7.07
CA PHE A 102 -3.87 6.25 7.31
C PHE A 102 -5.30 5.78 7.59
N ASP A 103 -5.69 4.72 6.91
CA ASP A 103 -6.63 3.72 7.41
C ASP A 103 -5.86 2.61 8.13
N LEU A 104 -6.56 1.63 8.71
CA LEU A 104 -5.90 0.55 9.43
C LEU A 104 -4.96 -0.24 8.53
N THR A 105 -5.40 -0.60 7.33
CA THR A 105 -4.61 -1.44 6.41
C THR A 105 -3.33 -0.75 5.96
N SER A 106 -3.42 0.50 5.54
CA SER A 106 -2.23 1.26 5.11
C SER A 106 -1.26 1.52 6.26
N LEU A 107 -1.77 1.73 7.49
CA LEU A 107 -0.93 1.84 8.67
C LEU A 107 -0.19 0.52 8.95
N GLN A 108 -0.87 -0.62 8.88
CA GLN A 108 -0.25 -1.95 9.04
C GLN A 108 0.85 -2.20 8.00
N VAL A 109 0.60 -1.85 6.73
CA VAL A 109 1.60 -1.97 5.66
C VAL A 109 2.82 -1.09 5.94
N GLU A 110 2.63 0.15 6.36
CA GLU A 110 3.72 1.07 6.64
C GLU A 110 4.54 0.63 7.87
N CYS A 111 3.88 0.19 8.94
CA CYS A 111 4.55 -0.35 10.12
C CYS A 111 5.32 -1.65 9.82
N ASN A 112 4.78 -2.52 8.98
CA ASN A 112 5.49 -3.71 8.53
C ASN A 112 6.74 -3.37 7.74
N LYS A 113 6.65 -2.44 6.77
CA LYS A 113 7.80 -2.01 5.96
C LYS A 113 8.91 -1.38 6.78
N LYS A 114 8.57 -0.53 7.76
CA LYS A 114 9.56 0.24 8.54
C LYS A 114 10.11 -0.51 9.74
N TYR A 115 9.26 -1.31 10.40
CA TYR A 115 9.55 -1.87 11.72
C TYR A 115 9.39 -3.39 11.77
N ALA A 116 9.01 -4.03 10.66
CA ALA A 116 8.69 -5.46 10.58
C ALA A 116 7.57 -5.91 11.54
N PHE A 117 6.69 -5.00 11.96
CA PHE A 117 5.55 -5.34 12.78
C PHE A 117 4.53 -6.18 12.00
N THR A 118 3.94 -7.15 12.68
CA THR A 118 2.79 -7.87 12.11
C THR A 118 1.55 -6.98 12.08
N ALA A 119 0.55 -7.37 11.29
CA ALA A 119 -0.73 -6.66 11.25
C ALA A 119 -1.41 -6.68 12.63
N ASP A 120 -1.27 -7.77 13.38
CA ASP A 120 -1.83 -7.92 14.74
C ASP A 120 -1.11 -7.03 15.75
N ASP A 121 0.23 -6.97 15.72
CA ASP A 121 1.01 -6.08 16.59
C ASP A 121 0.67 -4.61 16.34
N THR A 122 0.59 -4.22 15.06
CA THR A 122 0.19 -2.85 14.69
C THR A 122 -1.20 -2.52 15.21
N LEU A 123 -2.16 -3.46 15.07
CA LEU A 123 -3.52 -3.26 15.57
C LEU A 123 -3.54 -3.12 17.09
N LYS A 124 -2.81 -3.95 17.83
CA LYS A 124 -2.71 -3.85 19.30
C LYS A 124 -2.12 -2.53 19.74
N LEU A 125 -1.05 -2.08 19.08
CA LEU A 125 -0.41 -0.80 19.41
C LEU A 125 -1.33 0.39 19.13
N ILE A 126 -1.93 0.48 17.95
CA ILE A 126 -2.80 1.60 17.62
C ILE A 126 -4.10 1.58 18.47
N GLN A 127 -4.60 0.41 18.85
CA GLN A 127 -5.72 0.27 19.77
C GLN A 127 -5.36 0.82 21.15
N SER A 128 -4.17 0.51 21.67
CA SER A 128 -3.67 1.07 22.93
C SER A 128 -3.55 2.60 22.90
N LEU A 129 -3.05 3.15 21.76
CA LEU A 129 -2.97 4.61 21.57
C LEU A 129 -4.36 5.27 21.55
N TYR A 130 -5.34 4.62 20.94
CA TYR A 130 -6.73 5.07 20.95
C TYR A 130 -7.34 5.06 22.37
N GLU A 131 -7.13 3.99 23.12
CA GLU A 131 -7.61 3.87 24.50
C GLU A 131 -7.00 4.94 25.42
N LYS A 132 -5.75 5.32 25.15
CA LYS A 132 -5.06 6.45 25.80
C LYS A 132 -5.47 7.82 25.23
N LYS A 133 -6.39 7.86 24.27
CA LYS A 133 -6.95 9.07 23.65
C LYS A 133 -5.94 9.92 22.87
N VAL A 134 -4.80 9.38 22.49
CA VAL A 134 -3.78 10.11 21.71
C VAL A 134 -3.96 9.98 20.20
N THR A 135 -4.74 8.99 19.76
CA THR A 135 -5.15 8.84 18.36
C THR A 135 -6.66 8.67 18.22
N THR A 136 -7.19 8.87 17.03
CA THR A 136 -8.58 8.59 16.69
C THR A 136 -8.81 7.09 16.53
N TYR A 137 -10.08 6.67 16.35
CA TYR A 137 -10.47 5.27 16.26
C TYR A 137 -9.72 4.54 15.14
N PRO A 138 -9.07 3.39 15.41
CA PRO A 138 -8.15 2.80 14.46
C PRO A 138 -8.77 1.83 13.44
N ARG A 139 -9.97 1.29 13.71
CA ARG A 139 -10.60 0.30 12.81
C ARG A 139 -11.42 1.01 11.74
N VAL A 140 -10.74 1.74 10.87
CA VAL A 140 -11.32 2.55 9.80
C VAL A 140 -10.83 2.09 8.45
N ASP A 141 -11.64 2.27 7.42
CA ASP A 141 -11.40 1.89 6.03
C ASP A 141 -11.24 3.10 5.09
N THR A 142 -11.16 4.31 5.67
CA THR A 142 -10.99 5.55 4.92
C THR A 142 -9.69 6.27 5.26
N THR A 143 -9.11 6.91 4.25
CA THR A 143 -7.92 7.76 4.35
C THR A 143 -8.26 9.26 4.31
N PHE A 144 -9.55 9.61 4.49
CA PHE A 144 -10.06 10.97 4.41
C PHE A 144 -10.58 11.46 5.76
N LEU A 145 -10.60 12.77 5.90
CA LEU A 145 -11.25 13.46 7.02
C LEU A 145 -12.59 14.04 6.55
N SER A 146 -13.54 14.12 7.45
CA SER A 146 -14.77 14.89 7.25
C SER A 146 -14.52 16.41 7.38
N ASP A 147 -15.37 17.19 6.78
CA ASP A 147 -15.24 18.65 6.73
C ASP A 147 -15.28 19.32 8.11
N ASP A 148 -15.97 18.72 9.08
CA ASP A 148 -16.06 19.21 10.47
C ASP A 148 -14.76 19.06 11.26
N ILE A 149 -13.83 18.24 10.78
CA ILE A 149 -12.49 18.10 11.37
C ILE A 149 -11.59 19.27 10.96
N TYR A 150 -11.80 19.88 9.80
CA TYR A 150 -10.93 20.95 9.29
C TYR A 150 -10.70 22.09 10.30
N PRO A 151 -11.74 22.67 10.95
CA PRO A 151 -11.53 23.74 11.93
C PRO A 151 -10.82 23.27 13.19
N LYS A 152 -10.79 21.98 13.50
CA LYS A 152 -10.14 21.39 14.67
C LYS A 152 -8.64 21.13 14.46
N VAL A 153 -8.18 21.04 13.21
CA VAL A 153 -6.78 20.72 12.85
C VAL A 153 -5.76 21.64 13.52
N PRO A 154 -5.92 22.97 13.56
CA PRO A 154 -4.96 23.83 14.24
C PRO A 154 -4.79 23.49 15.72
N ASN A 155 -5.89 23.18 16.41
CA ASN A 155 -5.84 22.79 17.83
C ASN A 155 -5.16 21.44 18.02
N THR A 156 -5.44 20.48 17.14
CA THR A 156 -4.77 19.18 17.14
C THR A 156 -3.25 19.34 16.96
N LEU A 157 -2.82 20.14 15.98
CA LEU A 157 -1.40 20.39 15.74
C LEU A 157 -0.72 21.10 16.92
N ASN A 158 -1.40 22.07 17.54
CA ASN A 158 -0.88 22.76 18.72
C ASN A 158 -0.70 21.83 19.93
N GLY A 159 -1.54 20.80 20.04
CA GLY A 159 -1.45 19.80 21.11
C GLY A 159 -0.30 18.79 20.93
N LEU A 160 0.31 18.70 19.76
CA LEU A 160 1.42 17.79 19.50
C LEU A 160 2.75 18.36 20.01
N VAL A 161 2.83 18.63 21.30
CA VAL A 161 3.98 19.30 21.92
C VAL A 161 5.27 18.48 21.86
N ASP A 162 5.16 17.15 21.93
CA ASP A 162 6.30 16.22 21.87
C ASP A 162 6.86 16.10 20.43
N TYR A 163 6.12 16.61 19.44
CA TYR A 163 6.49 16.66 18.02
C TYR A 163 6.59 18.08 17.50
N SER A 164 6.92 19.03 18.36
CA SER A 164 6.92 20.46 18.07
C SER A 164 7.78 20.84 16.86
N GLU A 165 8.94 20.20 16.67
CA GLU A 165 9.82 20.43 15.52
C GLU A 165 9.14 20.08 14.19
N LEU A 166 8.39 18.96 14.13
CA LEU A 166 7.66 18.54 12.94
C LEU A 166 6.47 19.44 12.63
N VAL A 167 5.85 20.01 13.65
CA VAL A 167 4.66 20.86 13.56
C VAL A 167 5.02 22.34 13.34
N ALA A 168 6.21 22.76 13.75
CA ALA A 168 6.65 24.16 13.68
C ALA A 168 6.42 24.83 12.30
N PRO A 169 6.70 24.18 11.16
CA PRO A 169 6.45 24.78 9.84
C PRO A 169 4.98 25.02 9.51
N LEU A 170 4.07 24.39 10.26
CA LEU A 170 2.61 24.45 10.05
C LEU A 170 1.93 25.43 11.00
N LYS A 171 2.63 25.91 12.04
CA LYS A 171 2.07 26.85 13.02
C LYS A 171 1.91 28.23 12.40
N GLY A 172 0.75 28.83 12.62
CA GLY A 172 0.46 30.19 12.18
C GLY A 172 0.13 30.35 10.69
N ILE A 173 0.16 29.27 9.90
CA ILE A 173 -0.26 29.32 8.51
C ILE A 173 -1.70 28.80 8.35
N LYS A 174 -2.43 29.36 7.39
CA LYS A 174 -3.73 28.85 6.98
C LYS A 174 -3.53 27.57 6.14
N LEU A 175 -3.83 26.43 6.73
CA LEU A 175 -3.76 25.16 6.03
C LEU A 175 -4.80 25.10 4.88
N PRO A 176 -4.42 24.61 3.69
CA PRO A 176 -5.37 24.47 2.61
C PRO A 176 -6.39 23.35 2.88
N LYS A 177 -7.68 23.64 2.67
CA LYS A 177 -8.72 22.61 2.69
C LYS A 177 -8.74 21.90 1.34
N SER A 178 -8.00 20.80 1.23
CA SER A 178 -7.90 20.03 -0.01
C SER A 178 -8.89 18.86 -0.03
N LYS A 179 -9.59 18.65 -1.15
CA LYS A 179 -10.40 17.44 -1.38
C LYS A 179 -9.61 16.13 -1.37
N ARG A 180 -8.28 16.19 -1.37
CA ARG A 180 -7.44 15.01 -1.19
C ARG A 180 -7.39 14.53 0.27
N VAL A 181 -7.73 15.41 1.20
CA VAL A 181 -7.73 15.17 2.65
C VAL A 181 -9.14 15.22 3.21
N PHE A 182 -9.93 16.22 2.82
CA PHE A 182 -11.28 16.46 3.34
C PHE A 182 -12.32 16.16 2.27
N ASP A 183 -13.03 15.04 2.44
CA ASP A 183 -14.08 14.62 1.50
C ASP A 183 -15.14 13.80 2.25
N ASN A 184 -16.27 14.45 2.57
CA ASN A 184 -17.38 13.81 3.28
C ASN A 184 -17.95 12.59 2.53
N SER A 185 -17.87 12.56 1.20
CA SER A 185 -18.39 11.43 0.42
C SER A 185 -17.54 10.15 0.58
N LYS A 186 -16.33 10.26 1.15
CA LYS A 186 -15.38 9.18 1.40
C LYS A 186 -15.26 8.81 2.89
N VAL A 187 -16.06 9.44 3.74
CA VAL A 187 -16.12 9.17 5.18
C VAL A 187 -17.51 8.61 5.49
N THR A 188 -17.54 7.44 6.15
CA THR A 188 -18.78 6.81 6.61
C THR A 188 -18.97 7.11 8.09
N ASP A 189 -18.74 6.14 8.98
CA ASP A 189 -18.92 6.27 10.42
C ASP A 189 -17.72 6.94 11.10
N HIS A 190 -16.54 6.72 10.58
CA HIS A 190 -15.27 7.21 11.14
C HIS A 190 -14.39 7.77 10.02
N HIS A 191 -13.57 8.76 10.37
CA HIS A 191 -12.57 9.35 9.48
C HIS A 191 -11.20 8.64 9.65
N ALA A 192 -10.22 9.00 8.82
CA ALA A 192 -8.86 8.48 8.87
C ALA A 192 -8.22 8.58 10.26
N ILE A 193 -7.22 7.75 10.51
CA ILE A 193 -6.45 7.75 11.76
C ILE A 193 -5.58 8.99 11.81
N ILE A 194 -5.77 9.81 12.84
CA ILE A 194 -4.96 11.01 13.11
C ILE A 194 -4.67 11.12 14.61
N PRO A 195 -3.63 11.85 15.02
CA PRO A 195 -3.44 12.26 16.40
C PRO A 195 -4.62 13.13 16.89
N THR A 196 -4.93 13.08 18.17
CA THR A 196 -5.97 13.93 18.78
C THR A 196 -5.47 15.27 19.27
N GLY A 197 -4.15 15.43 19.40
CA GLY A 197 -3.51 16.57 20.05
C GLY A 197 -3.38 16.43 21.57
N VAL A 198 -3.75 15.28 22.13
CA VAL A 198 -3.46 14.96 23.53
C VAL A 198 -1.96 14.64 23.65
N PRO A 199 -1.23 15.27 24.59
CA PRO A 199 0.19 14.98 24.81
C PRO A 199 0.44 13.52 25.18
N ALA A 200 1.50 12.94 24.63
CA ALA A 200 1.84 11.52 24.77
C ALA A 200 2.65 11.21 26.06
N ARG A 201 2.49 12.01 27.10
CA ARG A 201 3.33 11.95 28.33
C ARG A 201 3.25 10.64 29.13
N ASN A 202 2.30 9.77 28.82
CA ASN A 202 2.03 8.51 29.54
C ASN A 202 1.98 7.29 28.59
N LEU A 203 2.74 7.31 27.50
CA LEU A 203 2.87 6.17 26.57
C LEU A 203 3.85 5.13 27.07
#